data_4d22e38da66a6d8abdc1633e415884d1
#
_entry.id   4d22e38da66a6d8abdc1633e415884d1
#
_cell.length_a   1.000
_cell.length_b   1.000
_cell.length_c   1.000
_cell.angle_alpha   90.00
_cell.angle_beta   90.00
_cell.angle_gamma   90.00
#
_symmetry.space_group_name_H-M   'P 1'
#
loop_
_entity.id
_entity.type
_entity.pdbx_description
1 polymer ?
#
loop_
_entity_poly.entity_id
_entity_poly.type
_entity_poly.pdbx_seq_one_letter_code
_entity_poly.pdbx_strand_id
1 'polypeptide(L)'
;VSGLQGGIDFKYGYSPERIVPGDKARTLTTILKIVSGNDAEALELIAGVYGSIIKAGLHRAESIKVAEAAKVIENTQRDINISLMNELAIIFDKMGIDTQAVIAAAGTKWNFHPYQPGLVGGHCISVDPFYLMHKAKMIGIEPQVIAAGRRVNDFIPSFIAKRIVQSLIEQDKNPGKSRVLVMGITFKEEVSDIRNSKV
;
A
#
# COMPACT_ATOMS: atom_id res chain seq x y z
N VAL A 1 3.27 -27.51 20.19
CA VAL A 1 3.32 -28.61 19.24
C VAL A 1 4.67 -29.35 19.35
N SER A 2 5.80 -28.63 19.18
CA SER A 2 7.14 -29.23 19.32
C SER A 2 7.67 -29.27 20.75
N GLY A 3 7.17 -28.45 21.66
CA GLY A 3 7.71 -28.23 22.99
C GLY A 3 8.96 -27.37 23.04
N LEU A 4 9.49 -26.95 21.87
CA LEU A 4 10.68 -26.11 21.77
C LEU A 4 10.35 -24.63 22.05
N GLN A 5 11.28 -23.93 22.69
CA GLN A 5 11.16 -22.53 23.05
C GLN A 5 12.09 -21.68 22.19
N GLY A 6 11.49 -20.74 21.44
CA GLY A 6 12.25 -19.80 20.59
C GLY A 6 13.19 -18.91 21.42
N GLY A 7 14.40 -18.71 20.91
CA GLY A 7 15.46 -17.97 21.60
C GLY A 7 16.29 -18.82 22.59
N ILE A 8 15.77 -19.97 22.97
CA ILE A 8 16.46 -20.96 23.83
C ILE A 8 16.88 -22.16 22.98
N ASP A 9 15.89 -22.88 22.43
CA ASP A 9 16.12 -24.11 21.68
C ASP A 9 16.41 -23.87 20.20
N PHE A 10 15.98 -22.72 19.64
CA PHE A 10 16.27 -22.34 18.28
C PHE A 10 16.31 -20.81 18.12
N LYS A 11 17.09 -20.36 17.13
CA LYS A 11 17.17 -18.95 16.72
C LYS A 11 16.08 -18.66 15.71
N TYR A 12 15.57 -17.44 15.71
CA TYR A 12 14.59 -16.99 14.74
C TYR A 12 14.76 -15.51 14.42
N GLY A 13 14.19 -15.09 13.32
CA GLY A 13 14.17 -13.69 12.92
C GLY A 13 13.10 -13.40 11.89
N TYR A 14 13.04 -12.14 11.48
CA TYR A 14 12.09 -11.68 10.51
C TYR A 14 12.78 -10.84 9.43
N SER A 15 12.37 -11.06 8.19
CA SER A 15 12.83 -10.29 7.05
C SER A 15 11.65 -10.03 6.12
N PRO A 16 11.15 -8.77 6.03
CA PRO A 16 9.97 -8.45 5.24
C PRO A 16 10.19 -8.66 3.75
N GLU A 17 9.13 -9.08 3.06
CA GLU A 17 9.10 -9.09 1.61
C GLU A 17 8.77 -7.69 1.07
N ARG A 18 9.60 -7.21 0.14
CA ARG A 18 9.52 -5.86 -0.45
C ARG A 18 9.45 -5.86 -1.97
N ILE A 19 9.36 -7.06 -2.60
CA ILE A 19 9.22 -7.18 -4.05
C ILE A 19 7.84 -6.65 -4.47
N VAL A 20 7.83 -5.99 -5.62
CA VAL A 20 6.60 -5.56 -6.28
C VAL A 20 6.31 -6.54 -7.43
N PRO A 21 5.24 -7.32 -7.38
CA PRO A 21 4.88 -8.22 -8.47
C PRO A 21 4.81 -7.46 -9.82
N GLY A 22 5.43 -8.05 -10.87
CA GLY A 22 5.52 -7.45 -12.19
C GLY A 22 6.70 -6.48 -12.40
N ASP A 23 7.40 -6.05 -11.35
CA ASP A 23 8.60 -5.21 -11.48
C ASP A 23 9.83 -6.07 -11.80
N LYS A 24 10.34 -5.93 -13.02
CA LYS A 24 11.52 -6.68 -13.50
C LYS A 24 12.86 -6.04 -13.11
N ALA A 25 12.85 -4.77 -12.73
CA ALA A 25 14.06 -4.05 -12.34
C ALA A 25 14.39 -4.23 -10.85
N ARG A 26 13.35 -4.26 -10.01
CA ARG A 26 13.47 -4.38 -8.55
C ARG A 26 13.16 -5.81 -8.12
N THR A 27 14.16 -6.66 -8.24
CA THR A 27 14.08 -8.08 -7.90
C THR A 27 14.56 -8.36 -6.47
N LEU A 28 14.42 -9.59 -6.00
CA LEU A 28 14.90 -10.01 -4.67
C LEU A 28 16.35 -9.60 -4.41
N THR A 29 17.22 -9.74 -5.40
CA THR A 29 18.66 -9.49 -5.27
C THR A 29 19.06 -8.02 -5.39
N THR A 30 18.20 -7.19 -5.99
CA THR A 30 18.49 -5.77 -6.30
C THR A 30 17.79 -4.77 -5.36
N ILE A 31 16.96 -5.26 -4.45
CA ILE A 31 16.33 -4.44 -3.40
C ILE A 31 17.08 -4.63 -2.09
N LEU A 32 17.44 -3.52 -1.42
CA LEU A 32 18.00 -3.57 -0.07
C LEU A 32 17.04 -4.32 0.85
N LYS A 33 17.55 -5.38 1.51
CA LYS A 33 16.76 -6.26 2.37
C LYS A 33 16.86 -5.86 3.83
N ILE A 34 15.73 -5.80 4.52
CA ILE A 34 15.71 -5.65 5.98
C ILE A 34 15.83 -7.04 6.60
N VAL A 35 16.71 -7.19 7.58
CA VAL A 35 16.90 -8.43 8.36
C VAL A 35 16.87 -8.10 9.85
N SER A 36 16.34 -9.02 10.65
CA SER A 36 16.30 -8.92 12.11
C SER A 36 16.40 -10.29 12.75
N GLY A 37 16.87 -10.35 13.97
CA GLY A 37 16.99 -11.58 14.76
C GLY A 37 16.41 -11.40 16.17
N ASN A 38 16.14 -12.51 16.84
CA ASN A 38 15.72 -12.49 18.24
C ASN A 38 16.85 -12.09 19.19
N ASP A 39 18.10 -12.23 18.76
CA ASP A 39 19.32 -11.77 19.40
C ASP A 39 20.40 -11.45 18.34
N ALA A 40 21.57 -10.98 18.80
CA ALA A 40 22.66 -10.57 17.92
C ALA A 40 23.22 -11.74 17.09
N GLU A 41 23.30 -12.94 17.65
CA GLU A 41 23.78 -14.14 16.97
C GLU A 41 22.81 -14.54 15.84
N ALA A 42 21.51 -14.57 16.12
CA ALA A 42 20.47 -14.84 15.11
C ALA A 42 20.51 -13.79 13.99
N LEU A 43 20.67 -12.51 14.33
CA LEU A 43 20.78 -11.43 13.34
C LEU A 43 21.95 -11.65 12.39
N GLU A 44 23.15 -11.99 12.90
CA GLU A 44 24.33 -12.19 12.06
C GLU A 44 24.24 -13.49 11.23
N LEU A 45 23.64 -14.56 11.74
CA LEU A 45 23.36 -15.76 10.95
C LEU A 45 22.41 -15.45 9.78
N ILE A 46 21.32 -14.76 10.05
CA ILE A 46 20.33 -14.37 9.03
C ILE A 46 20.96 -13.39 8.03
N ALA A 47 21.74 -12.42 8.50
CA ALA A 47 22.46 -11.48 7.65
C ALA A 47 23.49 -12.20 6.75
N GLY A 48 24.18 -13.21 7.25
CA GLY A 48 25.09 -14.04 6.45
C GLY A 48 24.37 -14.78 5.33
N VAL A 49 23.23 -15.40 5.62
CA VAL A 49 22.42 -16.10 4.61
C VAL A 49 21.91 -15.14 3.53
N TYR A 50 21.24 -14.06 3.93
CA TYR A 50 20.73 -13.09 2.96
C TYR A 50 21.85 -12.35 2.23
N GLY A 51 22.96 -12.02 2.91
CA GLY A 51 24.11 -11.35 2.32
C GLY A 51 24.77 -12.12 1.18
N SER A 52 24.65 -13.47 1.17
CA SER A 52 25.17 -14.29 0.08
C SER A 52 24.38 -14.14 -1.23
N ILE A 53 23.13 -13.66 -1.19
CA ILE A 53 22.24 -13.55 -2.36
C ILE A 53 21.80 -12.11 -2.66
N ILE A 54 21.72 -11.24 -1.67
CA ILE A 54 21.24 -9.86 -1.84
C ILE A 54 22.40 -8.93 -2.21
N LYS A 55 22.47 -8.53 -3.48
CA LYS A 55 23.53 -7.64 -4.00
C LYS A 55 23.36 -6.19 -3.55
N ALA A 56 22.14 -5.73 -3.30
CA ALA A 56 21.83 -4.37 -2.90
C ALA A 56 22.21 -4.05 -1.44
N GLY A 57 22.65 -5.05 -0.68
CA GLY A 57 22.99 -4.88 0.73
C GLY A 57 21.84 -5.15 1.69
N LEU A 58 22.18 -5.10 2.99
CA LEU A 58 21.25 -5.42 4.08
C LEU A 58 21.14 -4.25 5.04
N HIS A 59 19.91 -4.00 5.51
CA HIS A 59 19.64 -3.18 6.70
C HIS A 59 19.38 -4.09 7.89
N ARG A 60 20.26 -4.03 8.88
CA ARG A 60 20.10 -4.76 10.13
C ARG A 60 19.21 -3.97 11.07
N ALA A 61 17.97 -4.41 11.22
CA ALA A 61 17.03 -3.76 12.13
C ALA A 61 17.34 -4.11 13.58
N GLU A 62 17.15 -3.15 14.48
CA GLU A 62 17.45 -3.29 15.91
C GLU A 62 16.62 -4.39 16.60
N SER A 63 15.45 -4.72 16.06
CA SER A 63 14.59 -5.79 16.56
C SER A 63 13.63 -6.29 15.48
N ILE A 64 13.05 -7.47 15.71
CA ILE A 64 11.98 -8.03 14.88
C ILE A 64 10.82 -7.04 14.79
N LYS A 65 10.42 -6.43 15.91
CA LYS A 65 9.32 -5.44 15.93
C LYS A 65 9.57 -4.22 15.05
N VAL A 66 10.82 -3.74 15.00
CA VAL A 66 11.21 -2.64 14.11
C VAL A 66 11.09 -3.07 12.65
N ALA A 67 11.56 -4.26 12.30
CA ALA A 67 11.48 -4.78 10.93
C ALA A 67 10.02 -5.02 10.47
N GLU A 68 9.16 -5.52 11.35
CA GLU A 68 7.73 -5.68 11.10
C GLU A 68 7.04 -4.32 10.93
N ALA A 69 7.29 -3.37 11.83
CA ALA A 69 6.73 -2.03 11.76
C ALA A 69 7.15 -1.31 10.46
N ALA A 70 8.43 -1.43 10.06
CA ALA A 70 8.93 -0.85 8.81
C ALA A 70 8.12 -1.33 7.60
N LYS A 71 7.82 -2.64 7.51
CA LYS A 71 6.98 -3.18 6.43
C LYS A 71 5.58 -2.61 6.42
N VAL A 72 4.95 -2.53 7.58
CA VAL A 72 3.56 -2.05 7.70
C VAL A 72 3.47 -0.56 7.33
N ILE A 73 4.42 0.27 7.77
CA ILE A 73 4.37 1.72 7.48
C ILE A 73 4.66 2.04 6.01
N GLU A 74 5.46 1.24 5.28
CA GLU A 74 5.68 1.41 3.83
C GLU A 74 4.35 1.39 3.07
N ASN A 75 3.48 0.45 3.39
CA ASN A 75 2.17 0.30 2.74
C ASN A 75 1.15 1.31 3.30
N THR A 76 1.14 1.54 4.61
CA THR A 76 0.24 2.52 5.25
C THR A 76 0.51 3.94 4.75
N GLN A 77 1.78 4.34 4.62
CA GLN A 77 2.14 5.65 4.06
C GLN A 77 1.62 5.81 2.64
N ARG A 78 1.77 4.78 1.80
CA ARG A 78 1.27 4.81 0.42
C ARG A 78 -0.25 4.93 0.38
N ASP A 79 -0.94 4.17 1.20
CA ASP A 79 -2.40 4.22 1.34
C ASP A 79 -2.90 5.62 1.72
N ILE A 80 -2.28 6.25 2.72
CA ILE A 80 -2.63 7.60 3.17
C ILE A 80 -2.34 8.65 2.08
N ASN A 81 -1.20 8.56 1.40
CA ASN A 81 -0.86 9.50 0.34
C ASN A 81 -1.84 9.40 -0.85
N ILE A 82 -2.26 8.18 -1.21
CA ILE A 82 -3.29 7.99 -2.23
C ILE A 82 -4.62 8.52 -1.73
N SER A 83 -4.97 8.33 -0.46
CA SER A 83 -6.23 8.85 0.09
C SER A 83 -6.30 10.37 0.06
N LEU A 84 -5.19 11.05 0.31
CA LEU A 84 -5.11 12.51 0.15
C LEU A 84 -5.38 12.92 -1.30
N MET A 85 -4.76 12.25 -2.28
CA MET A 85 -5.01 12.54 -3.70
C MET A 85 -6.45 12.24 -4.10
N ASN A 86 -7.03 11.18 -3.56
CA ASN A 86 -8.43 10.82 -3.77
C ASN A 86 -9.38 11.87 -3.20
N GLU A 87 -9.14 12.36 -1.99
CA GLU A 87 -9.92 13.43 -1.39
C GLU A 87 -9.83 14.73 -2.18
N LEU A 88 -8.62 15.09 -2.62
CA LEU A 88 -8.41 16.25 -3.50
C LEU A 88 -9.14 16.08 -4.83
N ALA A 89 -9.14 14.89 -5.42
CA ALA A 89 -9.89 14.64 -6.67
C ALA A 89 -11.40 14.84 -6.48
N ILE A 90 -11.98 14.44 -5.35
CA ILE A 90 -13.39 14.67 -5.02
C ILE A 90 -13.66 16.18 -4.88
N ILE A 91 -12.78 16.91 -4.18
CA ILE A 91 -12.90 18.36 -3.98
C ILE A 91 -12.80 19.10 -5.32
N PHE A 92 -11.80 18.78 -6.12
CA PHE A 92 -11.55 19.45 -7.41
C PHE A 92 -12.64 19.15 -8.44
N ASP A 93 -13.19 17.94 -8.45
CA ASP A 93 -14.37 17.60 -9.26
C ASP A 93 -15.54 18.57 -8.96
N LYS A 94 -15.80 18.84 -7.68
CA LYS A 94 -16.84 19.81 -7.27
C LYS A 94 -16.51 21.25 -7.60
N MET A 95 -15.24 21.60 -7.67
CA MET A 95 -14.76 22.94 -8.03
C MET A 95 -14.64 23.15 -9.54
N GLY A 96 -14.81 22.11 -10.36
CA GLY A 96 -14.58 22.16 -11.80
C GLY A 96 -13.10 22.33 -12.17
N ILE A 97 -12.18 21.85 -11.32
CA ILE A 97 -10.72 21.93 -11.50
C ILE A 97 -10.18 20.56 -11.94
N ASP A 98 -9.32 20.56 -12.94
CA ASP A 98 -8.63 19.33 -13.35
C ASP A 98 -7.56 18.92 -12.33
N THR A 99 -7.81 17.80 -11.66
CA THR A 99 -6.92 17.23 -10.65
C THR A 99 -5.55 16.91 -11.21
N GLN A 100 -5.45 16.41 -12.44
CA GLN A 100 -4.17 16.07 -13.05
C GLN A 100 -3.33 17.32 -13.33
N ALA A 101 -3.95 18.39 -13.79
CA ALA A 101 -3.27 19.67 -13.99
C ALA A 101 -2.73 20.24 -12.67
N VAL A 102 -3.48 20.11 -11.57
CA VAL A 102 -3.02 20.55 -10.25
C VAL A 102 -1.83 19.72 -9.76
N ILE A 103 -1.90 18.38 -9.88
CA ILE A 103 -0.80 17.50 -9.48
C ILE A 103 0.46 17.77 -10.32
N ALA A 104 0.30 17.98 -11.64
CA ALA A 104 1.41 18.30 -12.52
C ALA A 104 2.07 19.64 -12.11
N ALA A 105 1.28 20.68 -11.84
CA ALA A 105 1.77 21.97 -11.39
C ALA A 105 2.48 21.86 -10.03
N ALA A 106 1.89 21.19 -9.05
CA ALA A 106 2.48 20.97 -7.74
C ALA A 106 3.78 20.14 -7.82
N GLY A 107 3.81 19.18 -8.75
CA GLY A 107 4.96 18.30 -9.01
C GLY A 107 6.21 19.01 -9.53
N THR A 108 6.09 20.28 -9.95
CA THR A 108 7.26 21.10 -10.30
C THR A 108 8.11 21.49 -9.09
N LYS A 109 7.55 21.35 -7.88
CA LYS A 109 8.30 21.62 -6.65
C LYS A 109 9.11 20.39 -6.25
N TRP A 110 10.40 20.59 -6.01
CA TRP A 110 11.38 19.52 -5.75
C TRP A 110 11.05 18.56 -4.59
N ASN A 111 10.27 18.99 -3.61
CA ASN A 111 9.89 18.18 -2.43
C ASN A 111 8.42 17.73 -2.45
N PHE A 112 7.73 17.88 -3.56
CA PHE A 112 6.39 17.33 -3.73
C PHE A 112 6.47 15.90 -4.26
N HIS A 113 5.75 14.98 -3.63
CA HIS A 113 5.66 13.60 -4.07
C HIS A 113 4.36 13.40 -4.86
N PRO A 114 4.40 13.24 -6.19
CA PRO A 114 3.23 13.25 -7.07
C PRO A 114 2.48 11.92 -7.06
N TYR A 115 1.92 11.55 -5.92
CA TYR A 115 0.96 10.44 -5.88
C TYR A 115 -0.25 10.76 -6.74
N GLN A 116 -0.89 9.71 -7.26
CA GLN A 116 -2.06 9.85 -8.13
C GLN A 116 -3.31 9.36 -7.41
N PRO A 117 -4.50 9.95 -7.66
CA PRO A 117 -5.76 9.39 -7.21
C PRO A 117 -6.05 8.08 -7.94
N GLY A 118 -6.74 7.17 -7.27
CA GLY A 118 -7.13 5.90 -7.87
C GLY A 118 -7.70 4.90 -6.88
N LEU A 119 -8.12 3.76 -7.42
CA LEU A 119 -8.61 2.65 -6.62
C LEU A 119 -7.47 1.98 -5.86
N VAL A 120 -7.68 1.74 -4.58
CA VAL A 120 -6.71 1.04 -3.71
C VAL A 120 -7.23 -0.35 -3.41
N GLY A 121 -6.67 -1.35 -4.08
CA GLY A 121 -6.98 -2.76 -3.93
C GLY A 121 -5.75 -3.62 -3.62
N GLY A 122 -5.92 -4.94 -3.73
CA GLY A 122 -4.86 -5.91 -3.50
C GLY A 122 -4.70 -6.36 -2.05
N HIS A 123 -3.62 -7.13 -1.79
CA HIS A 123 -3.43 -7.82 -0.51
C HIS A 123 -2.67 -7.01 0.54
N CYS A 124 -1.93 -5.99 0.13
CA CYS A 124 -1.02 -5.29 1.02
C CYS A 124 -1.52 -3.88 1.34
N ILE A 125 -1.60 -2.99 0.35
CA ILE A 125 -1.92 -1.56 0.59
C ILE A 125 -3.32 -1.40 1.19
N SER A 126 -4.28 -2.20 0.76
CA SER A 126 -5.65 -2.15 1.29
C SER A 126 -5.86 -2.92 2.59
N VAL A 127 -4.88 -3.69 3.06
CA VAL A 127 -5.01 -4.61 4.21
C VAL A 127 -4.08 -4.24 5.36
N ASP A 128 -2.80 -3.97 5.12
CA ASP A 128 -1.81 -3.69 6.16
C ASP A 128 -2.23 -2.55 7.12
N PRO A 129 -2.88 -1.44 6.64
CA PRO A 129 -3.35 -0.41 7.54
C PRO A 129 -4.33 -0.92 8.62
N PHE A 130 -5.15 -1.93 8.30
CA PHE A 130 -6.08 -2.49 9.29
C PHE A 130 -5.38 -3.25 10.41
N TYR A 131 -4.27 -3.94 10.12
CA TYR A 131 -3.45 -4.58 11.16
C TYR A 131 -2.88 -3.54 12.12
N LEU A 132 -2.35 -2.42 11.59
CA LEU A 132 -1.81 -1.35 12.41
C LEU A 132 -2.92 -0.65 13.22
N MET A 133 -4.08 -0.42 12.61
CA MET A 133 -5.26 0.14 13.30
C MET A 133 -5.73 -0.79 14.44
N HIS A 134 -5.80 -2.10 14.17
CA HIS A 134 -6.18 -3.09 15.19
C HIS A 134 -5.18 -3.07 16.36
N LYS A 135 -3.89 -3.09 16.05
CA LYS A 135 -2.85 -3.04 17.09
C LYS A 135 -2.89 -1.75 17.91
N ALA A 136 -3.12 -0.60 17.26
CA ALA A 136 -3.28 0.69 17.95
C ALA A 136 -4.45 0.64 18.94
N LYS A 137 -5.61 0.14 18.50
CA LYS A 137 -6.79 -0.01 19.39
C LYS A 137 -6.53 -0.94 20.56
N MET A 138 -5.82 -2.03 20.37
CA MET A 138 -5.44 -2.96 21.45
C MET A 138 -4.62 -2.29 22.55
N ILE A 139 -3.87 -1.24 22.22
CA ILE A 139 -3.05 -0.46 23.17
C ILE A 139 -3.70 0.88 23.57
N GLY A 140 -5.01 1.05 23.28
CA GLY A 140 -5.79 2.22 23.68
C GLY A 140 -5.62 3.47 22.81
N ILE A 141 -5.06 3.34 21.61
CA ILE A 141 -4.86 4.47 20.67
C ILE A 141 -5.88 4.38 19.53
N GLU A 142 -6.64 5.46 19.27
CA GLU A 142 -7.48 5.57 18.10
C GLU A 142 -6.67 6.15 16.93
N PRO A 143 -6.42 5.38 15.86
CA PRO A 143 -5.56 5.80 14.74
C PRO A 143 -6.33 6.68 13.74
N GLN A 144 -6.57 7.94 14.06
CA GLN A 144 -7.45 8.86 13.33
C GLN A 144 -7.05 9.05 11.88
N VAL A 145 -5.77 9.34 11.58
CA VAL A 145 -5.27 9.62 10.22
C VAL A 145 -5.41 8.39 9.33
N ILE A 146 -5.00 7.22 9.84
CA ILE A 146 -5.07 5.95 9.09
C ILE A 146 -6.53 5.58 8.82
N ALA A 147 -7.40 5.72 9.83
CA ALA A 147 -8.82 5.43 9.71
C ALA A 147 -9.52 6.39 8.73
N ALA A 148 -9.18 7.67 8.75
CA ALA A 148 -9.70 8.65 7.79
C ALA A 148 -9.27 8.31 6.36
N GLY A 149 -7.99 8.04 6.13
CA GLY A 149 -7.48 7.65 4.82
C GLY A 149 -8.17 6.40 4.26
N ARG A 150 -8.35 5.38 5.10
CA ARG A 150 -9.08 4.17 4.69
C ARG A 150 -10.52 4.47 4.30
N ARG A 151 -11.24 5.30 5.04
CA ARG A 151 -12.63 5.69 4.68
C ARG A 151 -12.69 6.38 3.32
N VAL A 152 -11.74 7.28 3.03
CA VAL A 152 -11.66 7.95 1.73
C VAL A 152 -11.42 6.93 0.61
N ASN A 153 -10.40 6.07 0.75
CA ASN A 153 -10.07 5.08 -0.27
C ASN A 153 -11.21 4.07 -0.50
N ASP A 154 -11.91 3.66 0.55
CA ASP A 154 -13.06 2.74 0.43
C ASP A 154 -14.30 3.41 -0.17
N PHE A 155 -14.39 4.74 -0.13
CA PHE A 155 -15.48 5.50 -0.75
C PHE A 155 -15.28 5.71 -2.27
N ILE A 156 -14.05 5.75 -2.77
CA ILE A 156 -13.73 6.07 -4.18
C ILE A 156 -14.49 5.22 -5.20
N PRO A 157 -14.64 3.89 -5.05
CA PRO A 157 -15.43 3.10 -6.01
C PRO A 157 -16.86 3.62 -6.18
N SER A 158 -17.51 3.96 -5.07
CA SER A 158 -18.86 4.53 -5.08
C SER A 158 -18.91 5.93 -5.69
N PHE A 159 -17.89 6.75 -5.45
CA PHE A 159 -17.74 8.06 -6.07
C PHE A 159 -17.62 7.94 -7.60
N ILE A 160 -16.74 7.06 -8.09
CA ILE A 160 -16.56 6.83 -9.53
C ILE A 160 -17.87 6.35 -10.18
N ALA A 161 -18.56 5.37 -9.57
CA ALA A 161 -19.82 4.86 -10.09
C ALA A 161 -20.88 5.97 -10.20
N LYS A 162 -21.02 6.80 -9.18
CA LYS A 162 -21.92 7.96 -9.20
C LYS A 162 -21.53 8.96 -10.28
N ARG A 163 -20.25 9.23 -10.45
CA ARG A 163 -19.74 10.18 -11.45
C ARG A 163 -19.99 9.70 -12.88
N ILE A 164 -19.87 8.37 -13.13
CA ILE A 164 -20.25 7.77 -14.42
C ILE A 164 -21.74 7.97 -14.71
N VAL A 165 -22.60 7.71 -13.74
CA VAL A 165 -24.05 7.90 -13.90
C VAL A 165 -24.36 9.38 -14.18
N GLN A 166 -23.76 10.30 -13.43
CA GLN A 166 -23.94 11.73 -13.63
C GLN A 166 -23.47 12.18 -15.02
N SER A 167 -22.32 11.70 -15.48
CA SER A 167 -21.80 12.03 -16.81
C SER A 167 -22.70 11.51 -17.94
N LEU A 168 -23.35 10.35 -17.77
CA LEU A 168 -24.34 9.89 -18.74
C LEU A 168 -25.54 10.84 -18.80
N ILE A 169 -26.04 11.31 -17.65
CA ILE A 169 -27.16 12.23 -17.57
C ILE A 169 -26.80 13.59 -18.20
N GLU A 170 -25.61 14.11 -17.90
CA GLU A 170 -25.10 15.37 -18.48
C GLU A 170 -24.98 15.32 -20.03
N GLN A 171 -24.88 14.12 -20.60
CA GLN A 171 -24.88 13.85 -22.04
C GLN A 171 -26.24 13.43 -22.60
N ASP A 172 -27.32 13.69 -21.89
CA ASP A 172 -28.70 13.28 -22.25
C ASP A 172 -28.86 11.77 -22.51
N LYS A 173 -28.01 10.92 -21.91
CA LYS A 173 -28.10 9.46 -21.99
C LYS A 173 -28.84 8.90 -20.79
N ASN A 174 -29.74 7.94 -21.04
CA ASN A 174 -30.44 7.23 -19.98
C ASN A 174 -29.51 6.18 -19.34
N PRO A 175 -29.11 6.33 -18.06
CA PRO A 175 -28.20 5.40 -17.43
C PRO A 175 -28.73 3.94 -17.43
N GLY A 176 -30.06 3.74 -17.25
CA GLY A 176 -30.68 2.44 -17.25
C GLY A 176 -30.71 1.72 -18.61
N LYS A 177 -30.43 2.46 -19.70
CA LYS A 177 -30.35 1.91 -21.07
C LYS A 177 -28.94 1.97 -21.65
N SER A 178 -28.00 2.55 -20.91
CA SER A 178 -26.60 2.66 -21.35
C SER A 178 -25.80 1.41 -21.02
N ARG A 179 -24.86 1.07 -21.90
CA ARG A 179 -23.86 0.04 -21.64
C ARG A 179 -22.53 0.72 -21.31
N VAL A 180 -21.94 0.36 -20.18
CA VAL A 180 -20.65 0.83 -19.72
C VAL A 180 -19.64 -0.29 -19.79
N LEU A 181 -18.54 -0.09 -20.50
CA LEU A 181 -17.42 -1.03 -20.52
C LEU A 181 -16.43 -0.62 -19.43
N VAL A 182 -16.19 -1.52 -18.48
CA VAL A 182 -15.11 -1.36 -17.49
C VAL A 182 -13.88 -2.10 -18.01
N MET A 183 -12.81 -1.36 -18.31
CA MET A 183 -11.55 -1.90 -18.80
C MET A 183 -10.60 -2.17 -17.63
N GLY A 184 -10.25 -3.43 -17.43
CA GLY A 184 -9.41 -3.88 -16.34
C GLY A 184 -10.05 -5.06 -15.65
N ILE A 185 -10.11 -5.06 -14.34
CA ILE A 185 -10.72 -5.86 -13.31
C ILE A 185 -9.72 -6.24 -12.21
N THR A 186 -8.43 -6.38 -12.53
CA THR A 186 -7.37 -6.64 -11.54
C THR A 186 -7.04 -5.36 -10.75
N PHE A 187 -6.48 -5.53 -9.57
CA PHE A 187 -6.07 -4.39 -8.75
C PHE A 187 -4.79 -3.70 -9.24
N LYS A 188 -4.07 -4.32 -10.19
CA LYS A 188 -2.81 -3.82 -10.75
C LYS A 188 -2.61 -4.34 -12.17
N GLU A 189 -1.97 -3.52 -13.00
CA GLU A 189 -1.59 -3.89 -14.37
C GLU A 189 -0.65 -5.11 -14.39
N GLU A 190 -0.79 -5.94 -15.42
CA GLU A 190 0.03 -7.14 -15.66
C GLU A 190 0.06 -8.17 -14.50
N VAL A 191 -0.92 -8.13 -13.62
CA VAL A 191 -1.09 -9.10 -12.54
C VAL A 191 -2.44 -9.78 -12.69
N SER A 192 -2.48 -11.10 -12.78
CA SER A 192 -3.71 -11.89 -12.97
C SER A 192 -4.59 -12.02 -11.73
N ASP A 193 -4.25 -11.34 -10.62
CA ASP A 193 -4.95 -11.42 -9.34
C ASP A 193 -6.08 -10.40 -9.25
N ILE A 194 -7.30 -10.88 -9.10
CA ILE A 194 -8.52 -10.07 -8.95
C ILE A 194 -8.97 -9.89 -7.50
N ARG A 195 -8.29 -10.55 -6.54
CA ARG A 195 -8.69 -10.49 -5.14
C ARG A 195 -8.55 -9.09 -4.58
N ASN A 196 -9.57 -8.66 -3.83
CA ASN A 196 -9.65 -7.30 -3.27
C ASN A 196 -9.56 -6.17 -4.32
N SER A 197 -9.84 -6.46 -5.60
CA SER A 197 -10.02 -5.39 -6.58
C SER A 197 -11.19 -4.51 -6.17
N LYS A 198 -11.07 -3.22 -6.42
CA LYS A 198 -12.11 -2.22 -6.14
C LYS A 198 -12.88 -1.80 -7.40
N VAL A 199 -12.63 -2.51 -8.52
CA VAL A 199 -13.34 -2.33 -9.79
C VAL A 199 -14.76 -2.90 -9.76
#